data_c9e41309bf28970286af1031060e8ec0
#
_entry.id   c9e41309bf28970286af1031060e8ec0
#
_cell.length_a   1.000
_cell.length_b   1.000
_cell.length_c   1.000
_cell.angle_alpha   90.00
_cell.angle_beta   90.00
_cell.angle_gamma   90.00
#
_symmetry.space_group_name_H-M   'P 1'
#
loop_
_entity.id
_entity.type
_entity.pdbx_description
1 polymer ?
#
loop_
_entity_poly.entity_id
_entity_poly.type
_entity_poly.pdbx_seq_one_letter_code
_entity_poly.pdbx_strand_id
1 'polypeptide(L)'
;MADGRGTTRLTTAITSSQCGLVALWVEQVKIWDLFHLFGKRIETDGKEELSVLPEYYEALLEITPQIREQLIESEEYDEKRPGDDPSQIFQIREYREGDRMQRIHWKASARTSQLMVKDYSMPIGLGALLLFDLQVPEESGAVFLDQAIEYGLAILQGFLNQEYPPRAAWYNCRTQNMEQIEIRETEDLYLLTSRLFQAGSYREEILLEEAYKHSYPQDGYSICLRITTDGQWWEDGILKGELTRTGLETEGISV
;
A
#
# COMPACT_ATOMS: atom_id res chain seq x y z
N MET A 1 22.43 -34.70 16.96
CA MET A 1 23.48 -35.44 16.27
C MET A 1 23.10 -35.53 14.81
N ALA A 2 23.93 -35.04 13.91
CA ALA A 2 23.68 -35.21 12.48
C ALA A 2 24.16 -36.62 12.10
N ASP A 3 23.26 -37.42 11.58
CA ASP A 3 23.63 -38.71 11.01
C ASP A 3 24.41 -38.43 9.72
N GLY A 4 25.49 -39.16 9.44
CA GLY A 4 26.48 -38.84 8.39
C GLY A 4 25.98 -38.74 6.95
N ARG A 5 24.65 -38.79 6.73
CA ARG A 5 23.93 -38.55 5.46
C ARG A 5 22.59 -37.84 5.64
N GLY A 6 22.31 -37.30 6.83
CA GLY A 6 21.02 -36.69 7.14
C GLY A 6 21.06 -35.16 7.09
N THR A 7 19.91 -34.57 6.85
CA THR A 7 19.66 -33.11 6.98
C THR A 7 19.34 -32.79 8.44
N THR A 8 20.08 -31.86 9.05
CA THR A 8 19.75 -31.34 10.38
C THR A 8 18.98 -30.05 10.25
N ARG A 9 17.77 -30.02 10.80
CA ARG A 9 16.96 -28.82 10.88
C ARG A 9 17.21 -28.09 12.20
N LEU A 10 17.61 -26.84 12.13
CA LEU A 10 17.65 -25.92 13.26
C LEU A 10 16.41 -25.06 13.25
N THR A 11 15.73 -24.96 14.38
CA THR A 11 14.56 -24.09 14.54
C THR A 11 14.83 -23.11 15.68
N THR A 12 14.63 -21.84 15.41
CA THR A 12 14.71 -20.78 16.42
C THR A 12 13.46 -19.93 16.35
N ALA A 13 13.01 -19.43 17.49
CA ALA A 13 11.95 -18.45 17.57
C ALA A 13 12.57 -17.05 17.53
N ILE A 14 12.01 -16.18 16.72
CA ILE A 14 12.42 -14.79 16.59
C ILE A 14 11.23 -13.93 16.99
N THR A 15 11.46 -12.95 17.83
CA THR A 15 10.47 -11.95 18.23
C THR A 15 11.04 -10.57 17.93
N SER A 16 10.20 -9.68 17.41
CA SER A 16 10.54 -8.27 17.24
C SER A 16 9.46 -7.42 17.88
N SER A 17 9.86 -6.33 18.46
CA SER A 17 8.95 -5.30 18.99
C SER A 17 8.72 -4.16 18.00
N GLN A 18 9.34 -4.25 16.83
CA GLN A 18 9.24 -3.25 15.75
C GLN A 18 8.89 -3.95 14.45
N CYS A 19 8.11 -3.30 13.61
CA CYS A 19 7.85 -3.76 12.26
C CYS A 19 9.02 -3.39 11.33
N GLY A 20 9.10 -4.03 10.17
CA GLY A 20 10.13 -3.73 9.18
C GLY A 20 10.73 -4.95 8.51
N LEU A 21 11.76 -4.73 7.72
CA LEU A 21 12.53 -5.78 7.07
C LEU A 21 13.66 -6.23 7.99
N VAL A 22 13.62 -7.49 8.40
CA VAL A 22 14.66 -8.13 9.19
C VAL A 22 15.45 -9.09 8.32
N ALA A 23 16.74 -8.82 8.18
CA ALA A 23 17.63 -9.71 7.47
C ALA A 23 18.19 -10.77 8.44
N LEU A 24 18.08 -12.02 8.05
CA LEU A 24 18.58 -13.15 8.81
C LEU A 24 19.62 -13.90 7.97
N TRP A 25 20.74 -14.21 8.59
CA TRP A 25 21.75 -15.04 7.97
C TRP A 25 22.46 -15.90 9.00
N VAL A 26 23.00 -17.01 8.54
CA VAL A 26 23.89 -17.84 9.32
C VAL A 26 25.30 -17.53 8.86
N GLU A 27 26.06 -16.82 9.66
CA GLU A 27 27.41 -16.40 9.32
C GLU A 27 28.37 -17.60 9.26
N GLN A 28 28.23 -18.51 10.23
CA GLN A 28 29.16 -19.60 10.37
C GLN A 28 28.53 -20.83 11.01
N VAL A 29 28.84 -22.00 10.46
CA VAL A 29 28.50 -23.31 11.05
C VAL A 29 29.78 -24.03 11.42
N LYS A 30 29.88 -24.47 12.69
CA LYS A 30 30.99 -25.27 13.17
C LYS A 30 30.56 -26.72 13.31
N ILE A 31 31.17 -27.59 12.56
CA ILE A 31 30.91 -29.03 12.58
C ILE A 31 32.08 -29.73 13.29
N TRP A 32 31.73 -30.58 14.25
CA TRP A 32 32.70 -31.39 15.00
C TRP A 32 32.57 -32.85 14.65
N ASP A 33 33.68 -33.55 14.75
CA ASP A 33 33.69 -35.01 14.68
C ASP A 33 32.98 -35.63 15.91
N LEU A 34 32.73 -36.94 15.86
CA LEU A 34 32.04 -37.67 16.92
C LEU A 34 32.71 -37.54 18.30
N PHE A 35 34.02 -37.40 18.34
CA PHE A 35 34.83 -37.30 19.56
C PHE A 35 35.15 -35.86 19.96
N HIS A 36 34.63 -34.88 19.22
CA HIS A 36 34.90 -33.44 19.42
C HIS A 36 36.39 -33.06 19.37
N LEU A 37 37.23 -33.87 18.71
CA LEU A 37 38.64 -33.62 18.58
C LEU A 37 38.99 -32.68 17.42
N PHE A 38 38.24 -32.80 16.33
CA PHE A 38 38.42 -31.97 15.13
C PHE A 38 37.12 -31.23 14.78
N GLY A 39 37.25 -29.92 14.57
CA GLY A 39 36.12 -29.07 14.15
C GLY A 39 36.44 -28.32 12.87
N LYS A 40 35.52 -28.34 11.92
CA LYS A 40 35.59 -27.54 10.70
C LYS A 40 34.57 -26.41 10.76
N ARG A 41 35.00 -25.19 10.39
CA ARG A 41 34.13 -24.05 10.19
C ARG A 41 33.75 -23.96 8.73
N ILE A 42 32.48 -23.71 8.49
CA ILE A 42 31.91 -23.51 7.16
C ILE A 42 31.21 -22.15 7.21
N GLU A 43 31.61 -21.23 6.35
CA GLU A 43 30.92 -19.96 6.11
C GLU A 43 29.74 -20.23 5.19
N THR A 44 28.66 -19.52 5.42
CA THR A 44 27.43 -19.64 4.62
C THR A 44 27.01 -18.25 4.12
N ASP A 45 26.55 -18.19 2.89
CA ASP A 45 26.15 -16.95 2.22
C ASP A 45 24.60 -16.77 2.20
N GLY A 46 23.88 -17.69 2.84
CA GLY A 46 22.42 -17.65 2.87
C GLY A 46 21.92 -16.46 3.68
N LYS A 47 21.33 -15.49 3.01
CA LYS A 47 20.65 -14.35 3.61
C LYS A 47 19.17 -14.44 3.24
N GLU A 48 18.31 -14.44 4.25
CA GLU A 48 16.87 -14.42 4.10
C GLU A 48 16.33 -13.12 4.68
N GLU A 49 15.33 -12.54 4.03
CA GLU A 49 14.65 -11.35 4.51
C GLU A 49 13.24 -11.72 4.96
N LEU A 50 12.90 -11.31 6.18
CA LEU A 50 11.58 -11.46 6.75
C LEU A 50 10.96 -10.10 6.95
N SER A 51 9.69 -9.94 6.56
CA SER A 51 8.89 -8.78 6.89
C SER A 51 8.18 -9.02 8.21
N VAL A 52 8.48 -8.20 9.21
CA VAL A 52 7.72 -8.13 10.45
C VAL A 52 6.62 -7.10 10.23
N LEU A 53 5.38 -7.56 10.14
CA LEU A 53 4.23 -6.69 9.90
C LEU A 53 3.87 -5.91 11.17
N PRO A 54 3.31 -4.69 11.04
CA PRO A 54 2.77 -3.96 12.17
C PRO A 54 1.57 -4.69 12.76
N GLU A 55 1.22 -4.32 13.98
CA GLU A 55 0.01 -4.83 14.62
C GLU A 55 -1.21 -4.28 13.88
N TYR A 56 -2.11 -5.18 13.50
CA TYR A 56 -3.31 -4.82 12.76
C TYR A 56 -4.46 -4.51 13.74
N TYR A 57 -5.11 -3.37 13.55
CA TYR A 57 -6.35 -3.00 14.22
C TYR A 57 -7.22 -2.14 13.30
N GLU A 58 -8.48 -1.98 13.63
CA GLU A 58 -9.43 -1.20 12.86
C GLU A 58 -9.58 0.19 13.47
N ALA A 59 -9.37 1.22 12.65
CA ALA A 59 -9.69 2.58 13.03
C ALA A 59 -11.18 2.85 12.78
N LEU A 60 -11.83 3.54 13.71
CA LEU A 60 -13.14 4.11 13.48
C LEU A 60 -12.98 5.30 12.53
N LEU A 61 -13.59 5.21 11.34
CA LEU A 61 -13.56 6.25 10.33
C LEU A 61 -14.98 6.68 10.01
N GLU A 62 -15.26 7.96 10.12
CA GLU A 62 -16.53 8.57 9.70
C GLU A 62 -16.28 9.47 8.50
N ILE A 63 -16.86 9.12 7.36
CA ILE A 63 -16.80 9.92 6.14
C ILE A 63 -18.01 10.84 6.10
N THR A 64 -17.75 12.15 6.07
CA THR A 64 -18.81 13.15 6.06
C THR A 64 -19.65 13.05 4.79
N PRO A 65 -20.96 13.40 4.85
CA PRO A 65 -21.81 13.37 3.68
C PRO A 65 -21.29 14.22 2.52
N GLN A 66 -20.62 15.32 2.80
CA GLN A 66 -20.05 16.22 1.80
C GLN A 66 -18.97 15.54 0.96
N ILE A 67 -18.05 14.80 1.61
CA ILE A 67 -17.00 14.05 0.91
C ILE A 67 -17.60 12.88 0.13
N ARG A 68 -18.63 12.24 0.70
CA ARG A 68 -19.34 11.16 0.00
C ARG A 68 -20.10 11.64 -1.24
N GLU A 69 -20.67 12.84 -1.21
CA GLU A 69 -21.30 13.46 -2.38
C GLU A 69 -20.30 13.77 -3.49
N GLN A 70 -19.11 14.23 -3.16
CA GLN A 70 -18.04 14.50 -4.14
C GLN A 70 -17.63 13.25 -4.94
N LEU A 71 -17.72 12.07 -4.34
CA LEU A 71 -17.53 10.79 -5.04
C LEU A 71 -18.58 10.54 -6.13
N ILE A 72 -19.84 10.90 -5.81
CA ILE A 72 -21.00 10.65 -6.68
C ILE A 72 -21.05 11.69 -7.79
N GLU A 73 -20.66 12.93 -7.50
CA GLU A 73 -20.67 14.04 -8.44
C GLU A 73 -19.47 14.10 -9.38
N SER A 74 -18.45 13.26 -9.18
CA SER A 74 -17.33 13.19 -10.11
C SER A 74 -17.80 12.56 -11.43
N GLU A 75 -18.37 13.40 -12.31
CA GLU A 75 -18.69 13.05 -13.70
C GLU A 75 -17.43 12.92 -14.58
N GLU A 76 -16.25 13.04 -14.00
CA GLU A 76 -14.99 12.88 -14.72
C GLU A 76 -14.65 11.41 -14.92
N TYR A 77 -14.57 11.03 -16.18
CA TYR A 77 -14.20 9.70 -16.60
C TYR A 77 -12.79 9.70 -17.18
N ASP A 78 -12.03 8.64 -16.90
CA ASP A 78 -10.70 8.47 -17.49
C ASP A 78 -10.80 8.33 -19.01
N GLU A 79 -10.29 9.33 -19.73
CA GLU A 79 -10.26 9.33 -21.20
C GLU A 79 -9.26 8.33 -21.77
N LYS A 80 -8.41 7.73 -20.95
CA LYS A 80 -7.30 6.86 -21.39
C LYS A 80 -7.46 5.42 -20.98
N ARG A 81 -8.30 5.11 -19.98
CA ARG A 81 -8.45 3.76 -19.44
C ARG A 81 -9.88 3.28 -19.50
N PRO A 82 -10.10 2.07 -20.08
CA PRO A 82 -11.41 1.43 -19.99
C PRO A 82 -11.68 0.98 -18.55
N GLY A 83 -12.92 1.09 -18.12
CA GLY A 83 -13.42 0.68 -16.81
C GLY A 83 -14.63 -0.25 -16.90
N ASP A 84 -15.38 -0.31 -15.83
CA ASP A 84 -16.56 -1.18 -15.71
C ASP A 84 -17.88 -0.41 -15.52
N ASP A 85 -17.87 0.93 -15.52
CA ASP A 85 -19.07 1.73 -15.33
C ASP A 85 -19.94 1.78 -16.60
N PRO A 86 -21.13 1.17 -16.60
CA PRO A 86 -22.01 1.11 -17.75
C PRO A 86 -22.67 2.46 -18.11
N SER A 87 -22.56 3.47 -17.26
CA SER A 87 -23.19 4.79 -17.51
C SER A 87 -22.51 5.55 -18.64
N GLN A 88 -21.22 5.32 -18.86
CA GLN A 88 -20.51 5.94 -19.97
C GLN A 88 -19.71 4.91 -20.79
N ILE A 89 -19.76 5.05 -22.11
CA ILE A 89 -19.02 4.20 -23.04
C ILE A 89 -17.70 4.90 -23.38
N PHE A 90 -16.59 4.25 -23.01
CA PHE A 90 -15.24 4.71 -23.34
C PHE A 90 -14.96 4.57 -24.83
N GLN A 91 -15.17 3.36 -25.37
CA GLN A 91 -15.00 3.06 -26.80
C GLN A 91 -15.82 1.86 -27.22
N ILE A 92 -15.99 1.71 -28.55
CA ILE A 92 -16.55 0.52 -29.14
C ILE A 92 -15.46 -0.11 -30.02
N ARG A 93 -15.07 -1.36 -29.69
CA ARG A 93 -14.05 -2.11 -30.41
C ARG A 93 -14.55 -3.47 -30.86
N GLU A 94 -13.77 -4.14 -31.68
CA GLU A 94 -14.06 -5.50 -32.08
C GLU A 94 -13.97 -6.47 -30.90
N TYR A 95 -14.85 -7.47 -30.92
CA TYR A 95 -14.88 -8.56 -29.94
C TYR A 95 -13.57 -9.34 -29.94
N ARG A 96 -13.07 -9.67 -28.76
CA ARG A 96 -11.93 -10.58 -28.56
C ARG A 96 -12.37 -11.76 -27.71
N GLU A 97 -11.71 -12.89 -27.91
CA GLU A 97 -11.96 -14.08 -27.09
C GLU A 97 -11.71 -13.78 -25.61
N GLY A 98 -12.72 -14.04 -24.77
CA GLY A 98 -12.73 -13.68 -23.36
C GLY A 98 -13.62 -12.47 -22.99
N ASP A 99 -14.10 -11.70 -23.98
CA ASP A 99 -15.01 -10.59 -23.70
C ASP A 99 -16.38 -11.10 -23.25
N ARG A 100 -16.97 -10.38 -22.27
CA ARG A 100 -18.29 -10.72 -21.73
C ARG A 100 -19.39 -10.44 -22.75
N MET A 101 -20.23 -11.44 -23.05
CA MET A 101 -21.35 -11.33 -24.00
C MET A 101 -22.32 -10.19 -23.66
N GLN A 102 -22.46 -9.83 -22.39
CA GLN A 102 -23.31 -8.72 -21.93
C GLN A 102 -22.85 -7.34 -22.42
N ARG A 103 -21.58 -7.21 -22.82
CA ARG A 103 -20.98 -5.97 -23.32
C ARG A 103 -21.11 -5.81 -24.84
N ILE A 104 -21.72 -6.76 -25.56
CA ILE A 104 -21.88 -6.66 -27.00
C ILE A 104 -22.78 -5.47 -27.35
N HIS A 105 -22.26 -4.64 -28.24
CA HIS A 105 -23.01 -3.52 -28.81
C HIS A 105 -23.77 -3.97 -30.07
N TRP A 106 -24.93 -4.59 -29.90
CA TRP A 106 -25.72 -5.19 -30.98
C TRP A 106 -25.98 -4.25 -32.15
N LYS A 107 -26.26 -2.97 -31.88
CA LYS A 107 -26.50 -1.98 -32.93
C LYS A 107 -25.26 -1.70 -33.81
N ALA A 108 -24.08 -1.64 -33.20
CA ALA A 108 -22.82 -1.47 -33.94
C ALA A 108 -22.48 -2.77 -34.70
N SER A 109 -22.62 -3.92 -34.04
CA SER A 109 -22.37 -5.23 -34.67
C SER A 109 -23.22 -5.45 -35.92
N ALA A 110 -24.50 -5.07 -35.89
CA ALA A 110 -25.39 -5.16 -37.05
C ALA A 110 -24.97 -4.24 -38.22
N ARG A 111 -24.26 -3.15 -37.94
CA ARG A 111 -23.78 -2.22 -38.98
C ARG A 111 -22.47 -2.62 -39.60
N THR A 112 -21.57 -3.20 -38.80
CA THR A 112 -20.22 -3.55 -39.23
C THR A 112 -20.10 -4.99 -39.70
N SER A 113 -21.15 -5.82 -39.51
CA SER A 113 -21.13 -7.26 -39.73
C SER A 113 -20.07 -8.01 -38.92
N GLN A 114 -19.56 -7.40 -37.88
CA GLN A 114 -18.59 -7.95 -36.94
C GLN A 114 -19.11 -7.75 -35.53
N LEU A 115 -18.77 -8.66 -34.61
CA LEU A 115 -19.15 -8.47 -33.22
C LEU A 115 -18.36 -7.30 -32.60
N MET A 116 -19.11 -6.30 -32.13
CA MET A 116 -18.55 -5.12 -31.48
C MET A 116 -18.87 -5.13 -29.99
N VAL A 117 -17.89 -4.78 -29.15
CA VAL A 117 -18.00 -4.74 -27.68
C VAL A 117 -17.86 -3.31 -27.21
N LYS A 118 -18.64 -2.96 -26.18
CA LYS A 118 -18.51 -1.71 -25.45
C LYS A 118 -17.45 -1.87 -24.36
N ASP A 119 -16.41 -1.08 -24.44
CA ASP A 119 -15.59 -0.81 -23.26
C ASP A 119 -16.21 0.39 -22.54
N TYR A 120 -16.47 0.21 -21.27
CA TYR A 120 -17.05 1.26 -20.44
C TYR A 120 -15.95 2.18 -19.92
N SER A 121 -16.32 3.37 -19.49
CA SER A 121 -15.41 4.32 -18.90
C SER A 121 -15.09 3.91 -17.46
N MET A 122 -13.92 4.32 -17.00
CA MET A 122 -13.55 4.24 -15.60
C MET A 122 -13.90 5.59 -14.98
N PRO A 123 -14.84 5.67 -14.03
CA PRO A 123 -15.03 6.92 -13.30
C PRO A 123 -13.74 7.23 -12.57
N ILE A 124 -13.23 8.43 -12.75
CA ILE A 124 -12.17 8.96 -11.89
C ILE A 124 -12.88 9.30 -10.57
N GLY A 125 -13.20 8.25 -9.81
CA GLY A 125 -13.72 8.45 -8.47
C GLY A 125 -12.68 9.22 -7.67
N LEU A 126 -13.05 10.41 -7.21
CA LEU A 126 -12.25 11.19 -6.29
C LEU A 126 -12.19 10.45 -4.96
N GLY A 127 -11.39 9.39 -4.89
CA GLY A 127 -11.18 8.63 -3.67
C GLY A 127 -10.35 9.41 -2.64
N ALA A 128 -10.09 8.81 -1.50
CA ALA A 128 -9.18 9.37 -0.51
C ALA A 128 -7.72 9.15 -0.94
N LEU A 129 -6.89 10.16 -0.75
CA LEU A 129 -5.43 10.05 -0.87
C LEU A 129 -4.81 10.08 0.53
N LEU A 130 -4.05 9.06 0.88
CA LEU A 130 -3.24 9.03 2.08
C LEU A 130 -1.76 9.13 1.73
N LEU A 131 -1.12 10.21 2.16
CA LEU A 131 0.32 10.43 2.01
C LEU A 131 1.06 9.95 3.26
N PHE A 132 2.00 9.03 3.08
CA PHE A 132 2.93 8.61 4.12
C PHE A 132 4.16 9.50 4.10
N ASP A 133 4.29 10.36 5.10
CA ASP A 133 5.47 11.19 5.29
C ASP A 133 6.50 10.41 6.11
N LEU A 134 7.45 9.80 5.40
CA LEU A 134 8.49 8.97 6.00
C LEU A 134 9.72 9.79 6.45
N GLN A 135 9.53 11.10 6.66
CA GLN A 135 10.56 11.95 7.22
C GLN A 135 10.82 11.58 8.68
N VAL A 136 12.08 11.37 9.03
CA VAL A 136 12.51 11.09 10.40
C VAL A 136 13.38 12.23 10.92
N PRO A 137 13.16 12.70 12.15
CA PRO A 137 14.05 13.67 12.79
C PRO A 137 15.47 13.14 12.92
N GLU A 138 16.48 14.04 12.94
CA GLU A 138 17.90 13.66 12.98
C GLU A 138 18.28 12.77 14.18
N GLU A 139 17.58 12.93 15.30
CA GLU A 139 17.87 12.24 16.55
C GLU A 139 17.04 10.97 16.77
N SER A 140 16.17 10.60 15.82
CA SER A 140 15.16 9.56 16.00
C SER A 140 15.53 8.27 15.32
N GLY A 141 15.32 7.16 16.02
CA GLY A 141 15.51 5.81 15.50
C GLY A 141 14.27 5.25 14.76
N ALA A 142 14.34 3.98 14.38
CA ALA A 142 13.31 3.25 13.59
C ALA A 142 11.89 3.21 14.20
N VAL A 143 11.72 3.55 15.48
CA VAL A 143 10.44 3.43 16.20
C VAL A 143 9.32 4.28 15.61
N PHE A 144 9.65 5.43 15.04
CA PHE A 144 8.65 6.37 14.52
C PHE A 144 7.99 5.90 13.22
N LEU A 145 8.73 5.15 12.38
CA LEU A 145 8.16 4.60 11.14
C LEU A 145 7.05 3.59 11.42
N ASP A 146 7.19 2.80 12.48
CA ASP A 146 6.23 1.77 12.86
C ASP A 146 4.85 2.39 13.12
N GLN A 147 4.81 3.48 13.89
CA GLN A 147 3.56 4.16 14.23
C GLN A 147 2.87 4.78 13.01
N ALA A 148 3.63 5.47 12.15
CA ALA A 148 3.06 6.07 10.94
C ALA A 148 2.45 5.00 10.03
N ILE A 149 3.15 3.88 9.86
CA ILE A 149 2.66 2.76 9.04
C ILE A 149 1.43 2.13 9.69
N GLU A 150 1.47 1.86 11.00
CA GLU A 150 0.36 1.27 11.75
C GLU A 150 -0.91 2.13 11.64
N TYR A 151 -0.81 3.42 11.91
CA TYR A 151 -1.95 4.34 11.84
C TYR A 151 -2.47 4.50 10.41
N GLY A 152 -1.56 4.61 9.45
CA GLY A 152 -1.94 4.71 8.04
C GLY A 152 -2.69 3.48 7.53
N LEU A 153 -2.23 2.28 7.89
CA LEU A 153 -2.91 1.03 7.52
C LEU A 153 -4.29 0.94 8.18
N ALA A 154 -4.43 1.34 9.45
CA ALA A 154 -5.72 1.34 10.14
C ALA A 154 -6.72 2.30 9.47
N ILE A 155 -6.28 3.50 9.08
CA ILE A 155 -7.11 4.47 8.36
C ILE A 155 -7.50 3.96 6.97
N LEU A 156 -6.56 3.39 6.21
CA LEU A 156 -6.85 2.81 4.89
C LEU A 156 -7.86 1.68 4.98
N GLN A 157 -7.76 0.82 6.00
CA GLN A 157 -8.75 -0.21 6.27
C GLN A 157 -10.11 0.40 6.63
N GLY A 158 -10.14 1.49 7.39
CA GLY A 158 -11.36 2.23 7.68
C GLY A 158 -12.06 2.72 6.41
N PHE A 159 -11.31 3.25 5.44
CA PHE A 159 -11.85 3.62 4.13
C PHE A 159 -12.40 2.43 3.35
N LEU A 160 -11.68 1.29 3.34
CA LEU A 160 -12.18 0.07 2.70
C LEU A 160 -13.49 -0.40 3.30
N ASN A 161 -13.61 -0.37 4.63
CA ASN A 161 -14.82 -0.78 5.34
C ASN A 161 -16.03 0.13 5.03
N GLN A 162 -15.76 1.37 4.60
CA GLN A 162 -16.79 2.34 4.17
C GLN A 162 -17.07 2.29 2.66
N GLU A 163 -16.48 1.33 1.95
CA GLU A 163 -16.57 1.22 0.48
C GLU A 163 -16.10 2.49 -0.25
N TYR A 164 -15.17 3.22 0.36
CA TYR A 164 -14.58 4.44 -0.17
C TYR A 164 -13.18 4.14 -0.68
N PRO A 165 -12.89 4.19 -1.98
CA PRO A 165 -11.63 3.72 -2.53
C PRO A 165 -10.45 4.60 -2.08
N PRO A 166 -9.56 4.10 -1.20
CA PRO A 166 -8.38 4.84 -0.82
C PRO A 166 -7.21 4.57 -1.76
N ARG A 167 -6.33 5.55 -1.84
CA ARG A 167 -5.03 5.47 -2.50
C ARG A 167 -3.96 5.88 -1.52
N ALA A 168 -2.88 5.10 -1.45
CA ALA A 168 -1.72 5.42 -0.64
C ALA A 168 -0.56 5.90 -1.52
N ALA A 169 0.16 6.94 -1.10
CA ALA A 169 1.34 7.41 -1.80
C ALA A 169 2.45 7.82 -0.82
N TRP A 170 3.69 7.72 -1.28
CA TRP A 170 4.89 8.02 -0.49
C TRP A 170 6.04 8.41 -1.40
N TYR A 171 7.03 9.08 -0.84
CA TYR A 171 8.28 9.33 -1.54
C TYR A 171 9.26 8.18 -1.29
N ASN A 172 9.73 7.55 -2.36
CA ASN A 172 10.72 6.48 -2.28
C ASN A 172 12.13 7.07 -2.43
N CYS A 173 12.91 7.04 -1.35
CA CYS A 173 14.28 7.58 -1.34
C CYS A 173 15.25 6.85 -2.25
N ARG A 174 15.00 5.57 -2.54
CA ARG A 174 15.89 4.76 -3.38
C ARG A 174 15.70 5.08 -4.86
N THR A 175 14.46 5.26 -5.27
CA THR A 175 14.11 5.58 -6.66
C THR A 175 14.04 7.09 -6.90
N GLN A 176 14.04 7.90 -5.83
CA GLN A 176 13.88 9.36 -5.84
C GLN A 176 12.60 9.81 -6.57
N ASN A 177 11.55 9.05 -6.43
CA ASN A 177 10.25 9.32 -7.06
C ASN A 177 9.11 9.12 -6.08
N MET A 178 7.99 9.78 -6.36
CA MET A 178 6.72 9.44 -5.73
C MET A 178 6.24 8.09 -6.25
N GLU A 179 5.77 7.26 -5.35
CA GLU A 179 5.11 5.99 -5.64
C GLU A 179 3.71 6.00 -5.06
N GLN A 180 2.81 5.26 -5.69
CA GLN A 180 1.44 5.10 -5.21
C GLN A 180 0.93 3.69 -5.44
N ILE A 181 -0.12 3.36 -4.69
CA ILE A 181 -0.90 2.14 -4.82
C ILE A 181 -2.36 2.44 -4.53
N GLU A 182 -3.26 1.92 -5.34
CA GLU A 182 -4.69 1.90 -5.07
C GLU A 182 -5.00 0.71 -4.17
N ILE A 183 -5.76 0.95 -3.11
CA ILE A 183 -6.13 -0.08 -2.13
C ILE A 183 -7.57 -0.50 -2.41
N ARG A 184 -7.77 -1.74 -2.86
CA ARG A 184 -9.07 -2.31 -3.20
C ARG A 184 -9.50 -3.40 -2.23
N GLU A 185 -8.53 -4.08 -1.66
CA GLU A 185 -8.73 -5.20 -0.75
C GLU A 185 -7.64 -5.23 0.33
N THR A 186 -7.86 -5.99 1.38
CA THR A 186 -6.93 -6.07 2.52
C THR A 186 -5.55 -6.58 2.11
N GLU A 187 -5.46 -7.40 1.08
CA GLU A 187 -4.20 -7.91 0.52
C GLU A 187 -3.29 -6.79 0.00
N ASP A 188 -3.88 -5.72 -0.53
CA ASP A 188 -3.13 -4.55 -1.01
C ASP A 188 -2.41 -3.83 0.13
N LEU A 189 -2.93 -3.88 1.36
CA LEU A 189 -2.29 -3.32 2.55
C LEU A 189 -0.97 -4.05 2.89
N TYR A 190 -0.91 -5.36 2.67
CA TYR A 190 0.34 -6.11 2.84
C TYR A 190 1.37 -5.72 1.79
N LEU A 191 0.92 -5.53 0.55
CA LEU A 191 1.78 -5.08 -0.54
C LEU A 191 2.30 -3.65 -0.26
N LEU A 192 1.43 -2.75 0.18
CA LEU A 192 1.79 -1.40 0.61
C LEU A 192 2.85 -1.43 1.70
N THR A 193 2.62 -2.21 2.77
CA THR A 193 3.55 -2.35 3.89
C THR A 193 4.95 -2.77 3.41
N SER A 194 5.01 -3.78 2.54
CA SER A 194 6.27 -4.21 1.96
C SER A 194 6.99 -3.12 1.16
N ARG A 195 6.23 -2.33 0.41
CA ARG A 195 6.78 -1.20 -0.38
C ARG A 195 7.26 -0.06 0.51
N LEU A 196 6.52 0.28 1.57
CA LEU A 196 6.93 1.30 2.53
C LEU A 196 8.24 0.93 3.23
N PHE A 197 8.42 -0.34 3.63
CA PHE A 197 9.68 -0.82 4.20
C PHE A 197 10.85 -0.72 3.22
N GLN A 198 10.59 -0.90 1.92
CA GLN A 198 11.60 -0.78 0.88
C GLN A 198 11.92 0.66 0.50
N ALA A 199 10.98 1.58 0.68
CA ALA A 199 11.13 2.99 0.30
C ALA A 199 12.23 3.69 1.09
N GLY A 200 12.40 3.32 2.36
CA GLY A 200 13.32 3.97 3.29
C GLY A 200 12.79 5.30 3.80
N SER A 201 13.44 5.80 4.86
CA SER A 201 13.14 7.10 5.44
C SER A 201 14.07 8.18 4.91
N TYR A 202 13.67 9.43 5.03
CA TYR A 202 14.45 10.60 4.64
C TYR A 202 14.51 11.65 5.75
N ARG A 203 15.43 12.60 5.62
CA ARG A 203 15.64 13.68 6.61
C ARG A 203 15.31 15.05 6.06
N GLU A 204 15.41 15.19 4.74
CA GLU A 204 15.12 16.45 4.05
C GLU A 204 13.62 16.69 4.04
N GLU A 205 13.21 17.94 4.17
CA GLU A 205 11.81 18.30 4.05
C GLU A 205 11.35 18.16 2.59
N ILE A 206 10.34 17.33 2.35
CA ILE A 206 9.74 17.13 1.04
C ILE A 206 8.28 17.57 1.12
N LEU A 207 7.89 18.47 0.25
CA LEU A 207 6.50 18.89 0.08
C LEU A 207 5.74 17.79 -0.68
N LEU A 208 5.29 16.75 0.05
CA LEU A 208 4.71 15.54 -0.53
C LEU A 208 3.49 15.82 -1.41
N GLU A 209 2.63 16.75 -1.02
CA GLU A 209 1.44 17.11 -1.79
C GLU A 209 1.81 17.72 -3.15
N GLU A 210 2.84 18.58 -3.19
CA GLU A 210 3.33 19.16 -4.43
C GLU A 210 4.06 18.12 -5.29
N ALA A 211 4.89 17.28 -4.65
CA ALA A 211 5.59 16.19 -5.32
C ALA A 211 4.59 15.19 -5.94
N TYR A 212 3.50 14.88 -5.22
CA TYR A 212 2.43 14.03 -5.71
C TYR A 212 1.74 14.64 -6.93
N LYS A 213 1.28 15.89 -6.84
CA LYS A 213 0.64 16.61 -7.95
C LYS A 213 1.54 16.72 -9.18
N HIS A 214 2.85 16.88 -8.95
CA HIS A 214 3.81 16.91 -10.05
C HIS A 214 3.98 15.55 -10.73
N SER A 215 4.02 14.47 -9.94
CA SER A 215 4.21 13.10 -10.45
C SER A 215 2.93 12.53 -11.08
N TYR A 216 1.77 12.90 -10.54
CA TYR A 216 0.46 12.40 -10.94
C TYR A 216 -0.54 13.55 -11.21
N PRO A 217 -0.28 14.38 -12.22
CA PRO A 217 -1.07 15.60 -12.45
C PRO A 217 -2.53 15.35 -12.87
N GLN A 218 -2.87 14.11 -13.23
CA GLN A 218 -4.22 13.72 -13.64
C GLN A 218 -4.98 12.95 -12.57
N ASP A 219 -4.33 12.65 -11.44
CA ASP A 219 -4.96 11.89 -10.38
C ASP A 219 -5.69 12.85 -9.42
N GLY A 220 -7.02 12.84 -9.50
CA GLY A 220 -7.87 13.56 -8.55
C GLY A 220 -8.06 12.81 -7.24
N TYR A 221 -8.41 13.53 -6.19
CA TYR A 221 -8.86 13.00 -4.91
C TYR A 221 -9.87 13.98 -4.28
N SER A 222 -10.80 13.45 -3.48
CA SER A 222 -11.78 14.27 -2.75
C SER A 222 -11.21 14.78 -1.45
N ILE A 223 -10.29 14.04 -0.85
CA ILE A 223 -9.63 14.37 0.40
C ILE A 223 -8.19 13.87 0.38
N CYS A 224 -7.28 14.69 0.90
CA CYS A 224 -5.88 14.33 1.07
C CYS A 224 -5.52 14.30 2.55
N LEU A 225 -5.19 13.12 3.04
CA LEU A 225 -4.66 12.93 4.38
C LEU A 225 -3.14 12.76 4.29
N ARG A 226 -2.41 13.32 5.25
CA ARG A 226 -0.98 13.09 5.42
C ARG A 226 -0.71 12.65 6.85
N ILE A 227 0.07 11.60 7.01
CA ILE A 227 0.52 11.07 8.29
C ILE A 227 2.04 11.19 8.35
N THR A 228 2.53 11.76 9.44
CA THR A 228 3.96 11.94 9.70
C THR A 228 4.47 10.89 10.69
N THR A 229 5.78 10.69 10.72
CA THR A 229 6.41 9.68 11.60
C THR A 229 6.28 9.99 13.07
N ASP A 230 6.06 11.24 13.46
CA ASP A 230 5.78 11.67 14.84
C ASP A 230 4.30 11.54 15.24
N GLY A 231 3.49 10.92 14.38
CA GLY A 231 2.08 10.63 14.67
C GLY A 231 1.13 11.80 14.39
N GLN A 232 1.60 12.91 13.84
CA GLN A 232 0.72 13.98 13.43
C GLN A 232 -0.04 13.62 12.15
N TRP A 233 -1.25 14.13 12.02
CA TRP A 233 -2.02 13.97 10.81
C TRP A 233 -2.62 15.28 10.32
N TRP A 234 -2.72 15.37 9.01
CA TRP A 234 -3.14 16.55 8.29
C TRP A 234 -4.25 16.18 7.33
N GLU A 235 -5.18 17.09 7.12
CA GLU A 235 -6.26 16.96 6.14
C GLU A 235 -6.23 18.21 5.26
N ASP A 236 -6.07 18.01 3.96
CA ASP A 236 -5.97 19.06 2.96
C ASP A 236 -4.97 20.19 3.33
N GLY A 237 -3.82 19.79 3.90
CA GLY A 237 -2.77 20.71 4.33
C GLY A 237 -3.01 21.37 5.70
N ILE A 238 -4.08 21.02 6.41
CA ILE A 238 -4.41 21.56 7.74
C ILE A 238 -4.07 20.51 8.80
N LEU A 239 -3.24 20.87 9.77
CA LEU A 239 -2.93 20.01 10.92
C LEU A 239 -4.20 19.81 11.77
N LYS A 240 -4.60 18.55 11.95
CA LYS A 240 -5.77 18.17 12.75
C LYS A 240 -5.41 17.74 14.17
N GLY A 241 -4.24 17.13 14.35
CA GLY A 241 -3.81 16.69 15.66
C GLY A 241 -2.78 15.56 15.60
N GLU A 242 -2.68 14.85 16.71
CA GLU A 242 -1.81 13.70 16.89
C GLU A 242 -2.67 12.42 16.96
N LEU A 243 -2.26 11.41 16.20
CA LEU A 243 -2.90 10.10 16.22
C LEU A 243 -2.39 9.28 17.40
N THR A 244 -3.29 8.60 18.04
CA THR A 244 -2.98 7.55 19.01
C THR A 244 -3.81 6.32 18.70
N ARG A 245 -3.29 5.14 18.99
CA ARG A 245 -4.02 3.89 18.78
C ARG A 245 -5.38 3.92 19.47
N THR A 246 -5.39 4.27 20.76
CA THR A 246 -6.64 4.36 21.54
C THR A 246 -7.61 5.37 20.93
N GLY A 247 -7.11 6.53 20.45
CA GLY A 247 -7.94 7.52 19.77
C GLY A 247 -8.58 6.95 18.52
N LEU A 248 -7.81 6.27 17.65
CA LEU A 248 -8.33 5.66 16.43
C LEU A 248 -9.34 4.54 16.69
N GLU A 249 -9.15 3.74 17.74
CA GLU A 249 -10.05 2.63 18.10
C GLU A 249 -11.34 3.11 18.80
N THR A 250 -11.31 4.23 19.55
CA THR A 250 -12.44 4.64 20.41
C THR A 250 -13.16 5.90 19.96
N GLU A 251 -12.43 6.90 19.51
CA GLU A 251 -12.98 8.20 19.08
C GLU A 251 -13.08 8.26 17.55
N GLY A 252 -12.14 7.60 16.87
CA GLY A 252 -12.04 7.60 15.42
C GLY A 252 -11.56 8.93 14.86
N ILE A 253 -11.59 9.03 13.54
CA ILE A 253 -11.39 10.27 12.80
C ILE A 253 -12.60 10.54 11.91
N SER A 254 -13.01 11.79 11.84
CA SER A 254 -14.03 12.26 10.91
C SER A 254 -13.37 13.05 9.79
N VAL A 255 -13.64 12.66 8.57
CA VAL A 255 -13.08 13.23 7.35
C VAL A 255 -14.17 13.66 6.39
#